data_4adaa7c073728164d0596cc398c6b462
#
_entry.id   4adaa7c073728164d0596cc398c6b462
#
_cell.length_a   1.000
_cell.length_b   1.000
_cell.length_c   1.000
_cell.angle_alpha   90.00
_cell.angle_beta   90.00
_cell.angle_gamma   90.00
#
_symmetry.space_group_name_H-M   'P 1'
#
loop_
_entity.id
_entity.type
_entity.pdbx_description
1 polymer ?
#
loop_
_entity_poly.entity_id
_entity_poly.type
_entity_poly.pdbx_seq_one_letter_code
_entity_poly.pdbx_strand_id
1 'polypeptide(L)'
;MILNRQKRVRVALPPLEKFARRVGRELGLDGRDVSICLVSDAEMARLNKSFRGKQGPTDVLSFPSSEEAASRRASSKSIGDIAIAPMVARRNAKRYGRTLPDELRILILHGVLHLMGYDHERDSGQMERRERLLRRRLDLE
;
A
#
# COMPACT_ATOMS: atom_id res chain seq x y z
N MET A 1 -7.02 4.85 7.43
CA MET A 1 -6.28 4.90 8.72
C MET A 1 -4.91 4.27 8.56
N ILE A 2 -3.89 4.90 9.12
CA ILE A 2 -2.52 4.38 9.09
C ILE A 2 -2.07 4.09 10.51
N LEU A 3 -1.65 2.83 10.77
CA LEU A 3 -1.05 2.43 12.03
C LEU A 3 0.45 2.24 11.82
N ASN A 4 1.25 2.82 12.71
CA ASN A 4 2.71 2.66 12.67
C ASN A 4 3.15 1.70 13.77
N ARG A 5 3.50 0.47 13.39
CA ARG A 5 3.92 -0.58 14.32
C ARG A 5 5.42 -0.81 14.32
N GLN A 6 6.20 0.11 13.74
CA GLN A 6 7.65 0.02 13.72
C GLN A 6 8.28 1.31 14.28
N LYS A 7 9.51 1.25 14.71
CA LYS A 7 10.20 2.38 15.34
C LYS A 7 11.52 2.76 14.66
N ARG A 8 11.97 1.96 13.69
CA ARG A 8 13.27 2.15 13.05
C ARG A 8 13.32 3.35 12.11
N VAL A 9 12.22 3.61 11.43
CA VAL A 9 12.15 4.68 10.42
C VAL A 9 11.11 5.70 10.89
N ARG A 10 11.53 6.95 10.96
CA ARG A 10 10.59 8.04 11.31
C ARG A 10 9.72 8.36 10.09
N VAL A 11 8.41 8.31 10.29
CA VAL A 11 7.44 8.57 9.24
C VAL A 11 6.40 9.57 9.75
N ALA A 12 6.18 10.65 9.00
CA ALA A 12 5.12 11.61 9.30
C ALA A 12 3.80 11.06 8.79
N LEU A 13 2.90 10.66 9.69
CA LEU A 13 1.63 10.02 9.33
C LEU A 13 0.60 10.97 8.71
N PRO A 14 0.37 12.19 9.21
CA PRO A 14 -0.69 13.05 8.67
C PRO A 14 -0.58 13.31 7.16
N PRO A 15 0.58 13.61 6.59
CA PRO A 15 0.69 13.76 5.14
C PRO A 15 0.38 12.48 4.37
N LEU A 16 0.75 11.31 4.89
CA LEU A 16 0.44 10.05 4.25
C LEU A 16 -1.05 9.73 4.31
N GLU A 17 -1.70 10.02 5.43
CA GLU A 17 -3.15 9.85 5.56
C GLU A 17 -3.91 10.74 4.58
N LYS A 18 -3.48 11.99 4.45
CA LYS A 18 -4.04 12.91 3.47
C LYS A 18 -3.87 12.38 2.04
N PHE A 19 -2.70 11.86 1.73
CA PHE A 19 -2.43 11.27 0.43
C PHE A 19 -3.30 10.04 0.17
N ALA A 20 -3.45 9.15 1.15
CA ALA A 20 -4.30 7.97 1.02
C ALA A 20 -5.75 8.34 0.73
N ARG A 21 -6.27 9.39 1.39
CA ARG A 21 -7.62 9.91 1.10
C ARG A 21 -7.72 10.46 -0.32
N ARG A 22 -6.68 11.15 -0.79
CA ARG A 22 -6.64 11.67 -2.16
C ARG A 22 -6.66 10.54 -3.18
N VAL A 23 -5.90 9.47 -2.95
CA VAL A 23 -5.93 8.26 -3.79
C VAL A 23 -7.35 7.69 -3.84
N GLY A 24 -8.00 7.58 -2.70
CA GLY A 24 -9.38 7.10 -2.63
C GLY A 24 -10.34 7.91 -3.48
N ARG A 25 -10.22 9.24 -3.45
CA ARG A 25 -11.05 10.12 -4.28
C ARG A 25 -10.75 9.95 -5.77
N GLU A 26 -9.46 9.89 -6.14
CA GLU A 26 -9.06 9.72 -7.54
C GLU A 26 -9.51 8.39 -8.13
N LEU A 27 -9.62 7.35 -7.29
CA LEU A 27 -10.03 6.02 -7.71
C LEU A 27 -11.53 5.76 -7.51
N GLY A 28 -12.29 6.75 -7.06
CA GLY A 28 -13.73 6.62 -6.91
C GLY A 28 -14.16 5.65 -5.84
N LEU A 29 -13.44 5.58 -4.72
CA LEU A 29 -13.77 4.64 -3.65
C LEU A 29 -14.98 5.04 -2.79
N ASP A 30 -15.52 6.23 -3.00
CA ASP A 30 -16.82 6.70 -2.44
C ASP A 30 -16.99 6.45 -0.94
N GLY A 31 -16.01 6.89 -0.14
CA GLY A 31 -16.05 6.72 1.30
C GLY A 31 -15.62 5.34 1.80
N ARG A 32 -15.20 4.46 0.92
CA ARG A 32 -14.61 3.18 1.30
C ARG A 32 -13.18 3.39 1.77
N ASP A 33 -12.78 2.65 2.78
CA ASP A 33 -11.49 2.82 3.45
C ASP A 33 -10.48 1.76 3.10
N VAL A 34 -9.20 2.14 3.26
CA VAL A 34 -8.07 1.23 3.23
C VAL A 34 -7.35 1.34 4.56
N SER A 35 -7.07 0.22 5.20
CA SER A 35 -6.24 0.19 6.41
C SER A 35 -4.80 -0.04 6.01
N ILE A 36 -3.91 0.84 6.44
CA ILE A 36 -2.48 0.76 6.13
C ILE A 36 -1.72 0.54 7.43
N CYS A 37 -0.82 -0.44 7.44
CA CYS A 37 0.01 -0.72 8.60
C CYS A 37 1.49 -0.66 8.20
N LEU A 38 2.25 0.17 8.89
CA LEU A 38 3.70 0.23 8.72
C LEU A 38 4.31 -0.78 9.68
N VAL A 39 5.08 -1.73 9.15
CA VAL A 39 5.58 -2.88 9.90
C VAL A 39 7.11 -2.97 9.82
N SER A 40 7.70 -3.70 10.76
CA SER A 40 9.13 -4.00 10.73
C SER A 40 9.47 -5.00 9.63
N ASP A 41 10.76 -5.09 9.27
CA ASP A 41 11.23 -6.09 8.32
C ASP A 41 10.91 -7.51 8.80
N ALA A 42 11.05 -7.78 10.10
CA ALA A 42 10.76 -9.10 10.66
C ALA A 42 9.27 -9.46 10.52
N GLU A 43 8.38 -8.52 10.84
CA GLU A 43 6.95 -8.73 10.67
C GLU A 43 6.57 -8.90 9.19
N MET A 44 7.15 -8.08 8.31
CA MET A 44 6.93 -8.19 6.88
C MET A 44 7.41 -9.55 6.34
N ALA A 45 8.55 -10.05 6.81
CA ALA A 45 9.05 -11.36 6.41
C ALA A 45 8.08 -12.47 6.80
N ARG A 46 7.49 -12.39 8.00
CA ARG A 46 6.47 -13.35 8.45
C ARG A 46 5.22 -13.30 7.57
N LEU A 47 4.74 -12.11 7.27
CA LEU A 47 3.57 -11.91 6.41
C LEU A 47 3.83 -12.43 5.00
N ASN A 48 5.00 -12.14 4.44
CA ASN A 48 5.37 -12.56 3.10
C ASN A 48 5.44 -14.09 3.00
N LYS A 49 6.00 -14.74 4.02
CA LYS A 49 6.05 -16.20 4.07
C LYS A 49 4.66 -16.83 4.18
N SER A 50 3.82 -16.29 5.08
CA SER A 50 2.48 -16.83 5.32
C SER A 50 1.54 -16.67 4.13
N PHE A 51 1.60 -15.53 3.44
CA PHE A 51 0.61 -15.22 2.40
C PHE A 51 1.12 -15.47 0.99
N ARG A 52 2.42 -15.37 0.74
CA ARG A 52 2.97 -15.56 -0.59
C ARG A 52 3.95 -16.74 -0.69
N GLY A 53 4.28 -17.37 0.43
CA GLY A 53 5.26 -18.45 0.48
C GLY A 53 6.67 -18.02 0.10
N LYS A 54 6.98 -16.73 0.17
CA LYS A 54 8.28 -16.17 -0.20
C LYS A 54 9.09 -15.83 1.04
N GLN A 55 10.41 -15.99 0.93
CA GLN A 55 11.33 -15.70 2.02
C GLN A 55 11.75 -14.24 2.03
N GLY A 56 11.92 -13.71 3.24
CA GLY A 56 12.40 -12.35 3.47
C GLY A 56 11.33 -11.28 3.37
N PRO A 57 11.67 -10.05 3.76
CA PRO A 57 10.71 -8.95 3.70
C PRO A 57 10.56 -8.43 2.27
N THR A 58 9.36 -7.95 1.95
CA THR A 58 9.08 -7.17 0.75
C THR A 58 8.70 -5.76 1.17
N ASP A 59 8.51 -4.86 0.19
CA ASP A 59 8.16 -3.47 0.48
C ASP A 59 6.67 -3.29 0.82
N VAL A 60 5.78 -3.98 0.11
CA VAL A 60 4.34 -3.82 0.27
C VAL A 60 3.61 -5.14 0.04
N LEU A 61 2.57 -5.38 0.83
CA LEU A 61 1.63 -6.49 0.64
C LEU A 61 0.21 -5.96 0.76
N SER A 62 -0.67 -6.43 -0.11
CA SER A 62 -2.09 -6.06 -0.11
C SER A 62 -2.95 -7.28 0.20
N PHE A 63 -3.91 -7.10 1.10
CA PHE A 63 -4.83 -8.13 1.54
C PHE A 63 -6.25 -7.68 1.27
N PRO A 64 -6.86 -8.09 0.13
CA PRO A 64 -8.24 -7.70 -0.17
C PRO A 64 -9.22 -8.20 0.89
N SER A 65 -10.25 -7.41 1.18
CA SER A 65 -11.34 -7.84 2.04
C SER A 65 -12.13 -8.94 1.35
N SER A 66 -12.34 -10.06 2.07
CA SER A 66 -13.32 -11.05 1.66
C SER A 66 -14.71 -10.65 2.18
N GLU A 67 -15.77 -11.19 1.59
CA GLU A 67 -17.13 -10.99 2.10
C GLU A 67 -17.24 -11.46 3.55
N GLU A 68 -16.60 -12.57 3.88
CA GLU A 68 -16.56 -13.10 5.23
C GLU A 68 -15.86 -12.14 6.20
N ALA A 69 -14.70 -11.59 5.80
CA ALA A 69 -13.99 -10.63 6.63
C ALA A 69 -14.78 -9.33 6.78
N ALA A 70 -15.45 -8.87 5.72
CA ALA A 70 -16.28 -7.67 5.74
C ALA A 70 -17.45 -7.81 6.72
N SER A 71 -18.08 -9.00 6.79
CA SER A 71 -19.20 -9.25 7.70
C SER A 71 -18.77 -9.28 9.17
N ARG A 72 -17.50 -9.56 9.45
CA ARG A 72 -16.96 -9.58 10.83
C ARG A 72 -16.46 -8.22 11.30
N ARG A 73 -16.24 -7.27 10.41
CA ARG A 73 -15.73 -5.95 10.76
C ARG A 73 -16.87 -5.03 11.20
N ALA A 74 -16.56 -4.13 12.13
CA ALA A 74 -17.49 -3.12 12.57
C ALA A 74 -17.84 -2.14 11.42
N SER A 75 -16.98 -2.05 10.39
CA SER A 75 -17.20 -1.23 9.21
C SER A 75 -17.11 -2.11 7.96
N SER A 76 -18.20 -2.24 7.23
CA SER A 76 -18.24 -2.90 5.92
C SER A 76 -17.62 -2.07 4.80
N LYS A 77 -17.04 -0.90 5.13
CA LYS A 77 -16.51 0.06 4.15
C LYS A 77 -15.06 -0.19 3.76
N SER A 78 -14.35 -1.09 4.43
CA SER A 78 -12.95 -1.37 4.11
C SER A 78 -12.82 -2.24 2.87
N ILE A 79 -11.98 -1.84 1.92
CA ILE A 79 -11.65 -2.65 0.75
C ILE A 79 -10.49 -3.60 1.00
N GLY A 80 -9.79 -3.44 2.10
CA GLY A 80 -8.70 -4.32 2.48
C GLY A 80 -7.62 -3.64 3.31
N ASP A 81 -6.53 -4.36 3.50
CA ASP A 81 -5.40 -3.93 4.29
C ASP A 81 -4.13 -3.89 3.45
N ILE A 82 -3.26 -2.94 3.74
CA ILE A 82 -1.95 -2.83 3.10
C ILE A 82 -0.90 -2.81 4.20
N ALA A 83 0.10 -3.70 4.10
CA ALA A 83 1.27 -3.68 4.96
C ALA A 83 2.45 -3.10 4.17
N ILE A 84 3.17 -2.15 4.76
CA ILE A 84 4.34 -1.52 4.15
C ILE A 84 5.51 -1.64 5.14
N ALA A 85 6.69 -2.04 4.63
CA ALA A 85 7.93 -2.08 5.41
C ALA A 85 8.75 -0.82 5.09
N PRO A 86 8.74 0.20 5.98
CA PRO A 86 9.46 1.46 5.70
C PRO A 86 10.97 1.29 5.52
N MET A 87 11.59 0.29 6.15
CA MET A 87 13.02 0.04 5.94
C MET A 87 13.31 -0.45 4.53
N VAL A 88 12.47 -1.32 3.99
CA VAL A 88 12.59 -1.76 2.59
C VAL A 88 12.31 -0.58 1.65
N ALA A 89 11.26 0.19 1.95
CA ALA A 89 10.93 1.39 1.18
C ALA A 89 12.10 2.38 1.14
N ARG A 90 12.78 2.58 2.27
CA ARG A 90 13.93 3.49 2.33
C ARG A 90 15.08 3.00 1.44
N ARG A 91 15.35 1.70 1.44
CA ARG A 91 16.38 1.14 0.55
C ARG A 91 16.02 1.32 -0.92
N ASN A 92 14.74 1.08 -1.25
CA ASN A 92 14.26 1.28 -2.62
C ASN A 92 14.31 2.75 -3.04
N ALA A 93 13.93 3.65 -2.15
CA ALA A 93 13.99 5.09 -2.43
C ALA A 93 15.41 5.52 -2.81
N LYS A 94 16.42 5.08 -2.05
CA LYS A 94 17.81 5.35 -2.38
C LYS A 94 18.20 4.78 -3.73
N ARG A 95 17.78 3.54 -4.01
CA ARG A 95 18.11 2.85 -5.26
C ARG A 95 17.54 3.57 -6.49
N TYR A 96 16.34 4.14 -6.36
CA TYR A 96 15.64 4.78 -7.47
C TYR A 96 15.76 6.30 -7.48
N GLY A 97 16.56 6.89 -6.58
CA GLY A 97 16.73 8.33 -6.51
C GLY A 97 15.49 9.09 -6.08
N ARG A 98 14.70 8.50 -5.19
CA ARG A 98 13.47 9.11 -4.65
C ARG A 98 13.64 9.46 -3.17
N THR A 99 12.78 10.35 -2.68
CA THR A 99 12.64 10.55 -1.24
C THR A 99 11.84 9.42 -0.62
N LEU A 100 12.03 9.16 0.68
CA LEU A 100 11.23 8.16 1.39
C LEU A 100 9.73 8.48 1.34
N PRO A 101 9.28 9.73 1.59
CA PRO A 101 7.85 10.04 1.47
C PRO A 101 7.28 9.71 0.10
N ASP A 102 7.99 10.01 -0.97
CA ASP A 102 7.51 9.70 -2.32
C ASP A 102 7.45 8.19 -2.56
N GLU A 103 8.44 7.44 -2.09
CA GLU A 103 8.39 5.98 -2.21
C GLU A 103 7.21 5.40 -1.45
N LEU A 104 6.94 5.88 -0.22
CA LEU A 104 5.78 5.43 0.56
C LEU A 104 4.47 5.74 -0.16
N ARG A 105 4.35 6.92 -0.78
CA ARG A 105 3.17 7.28 -1.58
C ARG A 105 2.97 6.34 -2.76
N ILE A 106 4.05 6.02 -3.46
CA ILE A 106 4.01 5.08 -4.59
C ILE A 106 3.54 3.70 -4.11
N LEU A 107 4.03 3.24 -2.97
CA LEU A 107 3.62 1.94 -2.42
C LEU A 107 2.15 1.93 -1.99
N ILE A 108 1.66 3.02 -1.44
CA ILE A 108 0.24 3.17 -1.10
C ILE A 108 -0.61 3.08 -2.38
N LEU A 109 -0.27 3.83 -3.41
CA LEU A 109 -0.97 3.79 -4.69
C LEU A 109 -0.98 2.38 -5.28
N HIS A 110 0.19 1.75 -5.33
CA HIS A 110 0.33 0.40 -5.86
C HIS A 110 -0.53 -0.61 -5.07
N GLY A 111 -0.50 -0.53 -3.74
CA GLY A 111 -1.29 -1.39 -2.88
C GLY A 111 -2.80 -1.21 -3.07
N VAL A 112 -3.26 0.02 -3.21
CA VAL A 112 -4.68 0.30 -3.44
C VAL A 112 -5.13 -0.26 -4.79
N LEU A 113 -4.30 -0.11 -5.83
CA LEU A 113 -4.62 -0.69 -7.14
C LEU A 113 -4.77 -2.21 -7.07
N HIS A 114 -3.88 -2.89 -6.34
CA HIS A 114 -4.02 -4.32 -6.10
C HIS A 114 -5.33 -4.67 -5.39
N LEU A 115 -5.71 -3.88 -4.38
CA LEU A 115 -6.99 -4.09 -3.68
C LEU A 115 -8.19 -3.93 -4.59
N MET A 116 -8.06 -3.14 -5.65
CA MET A 116 -9.11 -2.94 -6.65
C MET A 116 -9.11 -4.01 -7.74
N GLY A 117 -8.23 -5.00 -7.65
CA GLY A 117 -8.21 -6.12 -8.59
C GLY A 117 -7.17 -6.02 -9.70
N TYR A 118 -6.37 -4.96 -9.75
CA TYR A 118 -5.27 -4.88 -10.72
C TYR A 118 -4.15 -5.83 -10.31
N ASP A 119 -3.63 -6.57 -11.28
CA ASP A 119 -2.53 -7.51 -11.05
C ASP A 119 -1.63 -7.52 -12.27
N HIS A 120 -0.47 -6.87 -12.17
CA HIS A 120 0.47 -6.72 -13.28
C HIS A 120 1.13 -8.05 -13.71
N GLU A 121 1.07 -9.10 -12.87
CA GLU A 121 1.58 -10.42 -13.22
C GLU A 121 0.63 -11.18 -14.15
N ARG A 122 -0.66 -10.78 -14.19
CA ARG A 122 -1.70 -11.48 -14.93
C ARG A 122 -2.34 -10.64 -16.03
N ASP A 123 -2.07 -9.33 -16.08
CA ASP A 123 -2.71 -8.45 -17.04
C ASP A 123 -1.79 -8.19 -18.25
N SER A 124 -2.32 -7.42 -19.21
CA SER A 124 -1.59 -7.01 -20.42
C SER A 124 -1.05 -5.58 -20.31
N GLY A 125 -0.66 -5.16 -19.10
CA GLY A 125 -0.12 -3.84 -18.83
C GLY A 125 -1.14 -2.82 -18.32
N GLN A 126 -2.37 -3.24 -18.01
CA GLN A 126 -3.41 -2.34 -17.52
C GLN A 126 -3.03 -1.66 -16.21
N MET A 127 -2.48 -2.42 -15.24
CA MET A 127 -2.07 -1.87 -13.96
C MET A 127 -0.96 -0.84 -14.12
N GLU A 128 0.04 -1.15 -14.94
CA GLU A 128 1.17 -0.23 -15.17
C GLU A 128 0.70 1.09 -15.79
N ARG A 129 -0.17 1.02 -16.79
CA ARG A 129 -0.72 2.22 -17.43
C ARG A 129 -1.55 3.05 -16.47
N ARG A 130 -2.38 2.40 -15.65
CA ARG A 130 -3.21 3.08 -14.65
C ARG A 130 -2.34 3.75 -13.59
N GLU A 131 -1.35 3.05 -13.09
CA GLU A 131 -0.42 3.59 -12.10
C GLU A 131 0.35 4.78 -12.65
N ARG A 132 0.84 4.71 -13.87
CA ARG A 132 1.57 5.80 -14.51
C ARG A 132 0.72 7.06 -14.65
N LEU A 133 -0.54 6.90 -15.07
CA LEU A 133 -1.48 8.02 -15.18
C LEU A 133 -1.74 8.65 -13.82
N LEU A 134 -1.98 7.83 -12.81
CA LEU A 134 -2.28 8.29 -11.45
C LEU A 134 -1.07 8.96 -10.80
N ARG A 135 0.14 8.48 -11.05
CA ARG A 135 1.35 9.15 -10.55
C ARG A 135 1.42 10.59 -11.05
N ARG A 136 1.13 10.82 -12.31
CA ARG A 136 1.10 12.18 -12.87
C ARG A 136 0.03 13.03 -12.21
N ARG A 137 -1.16 12.51 -12.03
CA ARG A 137 -2.26 13.24 -11.38
C ARG A 137 -1.99 13.53 -9.91
N LEU A 138 -1.21 12.69 -9.24
CA LEU A 138 -0.89 12.80 -7.83
C LEU A 138 0.48 13.46 -7.58
N ASP A 139 1.11 13.98 -8.60
CA ASP A 139 2.41 14.68 -8.53
C ASP A 139 3.53 13.82 -7.95
N LEU A 140 3.60 12.55 -8.39
CA LEU A 140 4.61 11.59 -7.93
C LEU A 140 5.76 11.38 -8.92
N GLU A 141 5.81 12.16 -9.97
CA GLU A 141 6.91 12.14 -10.93
C GLU A 141 7.65 13.46 -10.96
#